data_8945f70355c21d73e982037824169d41
#
_entry.id   8945f70355c21d73e982037824169d41
#
_cell.length_a   1.000
_cell.length_b   1.000
_cell.length_c   1.000
_cell.angle_alpha   90.00
_cell.angle_beta   90.00
_cell.angle_gamma   90.00
#
_symmetry.space_group_name_H-M   'P 1'
#
loop_
_entity.id
_entity.type
_entity.pdbx_description
1 polymer ?
#
loop_
_entity_poly.entity_id
_entity_poly.type
_entity_poly.pdbx_seq_one_letter_code
_entity_poly.pdbx_strand_id
1 'polypeptide(L)'
;MIEWLGIDHLFELSGSEAIAGFLTPLVVFAMFFLLQLILPARKVPGYVTDPATGEPRRYRLNGLLVYAVVLIVWAFELTGMERAWFYRSSVYAVAGGTVLAIIFTLAVVFSQPKGENENTWLALWEGRAREVSFLGVDVKMYLYVVGGAMFALNALSGAAYHYELFGADSNPGVFLYAAFFAFYIMDYFIFERVQLYTYDLIHENLGFKLMWGGLIVYGWLYILPLWGMAVHPDPGFSGPFRYVWLIGTPVLFLGGWAIGRGANLQKYTFKRWPDRKFLGLIDPVHIKAGDRKILCSGFWGVARHFNYLGEGFLALSISLVFGYIGNLWAWTYFIFIVSFFTTRQIYDERFCAEKYGPEKWAEYQERVKYRIFPGIY
;
A
#
# COMPACT_ATOMS: atom_id res chain seq x y z
N MET A 1 20.67 20.37 13.37
CA MET A 1 21.07 18.94 13.19
C MET A 1 20.34 18.28 12.00
N ILE A 2 19.25 18.83 11.50
CA ILE A 2 18.41 18.25 10.41
C ILE A 2 18.65 18.97 9.06
N GLU A 3 19.26 20.17 9.08
CA GLU A 3 19.56 21.01 7.89
C GLU A 3 20.23 20.23 6.75
N TRP A 4 21.16 19.32 7.08
CA TRP A 4 21.83 18.50 6.07
C TRP A 4 20.90 17.51 5.34
N LEU A 5 19.71 17.23 5.89
CA LEU A 5 18.69 16.40 5.24
C LEU A 5 17.79 17.20 4.29
N GLY A 6 17.76 18.55 4.38
CA GLY A 6 16.90 19.41 3.55
C GLY A 6 15.40 19.25 3.82
N ILE A 7 15.03 18.89 5.06
CA ILE A 7 13.62 18.68 5.49
C ILE A 7 13.21 19.62 6.64
N ASP A 8 13.94 20.70 6.88
CA ASP A 8 13.68 21.65 7.96
C ASP A 8 12.28 22.24 7.89
N HIS A 9 11.79 22.47 6.67
CA HIS A 9 10.43 22.96 6.41
C HIS A 9 9.31 22.10 7.00
N LEU A 10 9.56 20.82 7.29
CA LEU A 10 8.58 19.94 7.95
C LEU A 10 8.51 20.13 9.46
N PHE A 11 9.41 20.92 10.05
CA PHE A 11 9.50 21.19 11.48
C PHE A 11 9.16 22.66 11.84
N GLU A 12 8.65 23.42 10.89
CA GLU A 12 8.35 24.85 11.07
C GLU A 12 7.07 25.14 11.87
N LEU A 13 6.16 24.16 11.96
CA LEU A 13 4.94 24.34 12.76
C LEU A 13 5.27 24.52 14.24
N SER A 14 4.66 25.50 14.87
CA SER A 14 4.89 25.83 16.28
C SER A 14 3.58 26.04 17.05
N GLY A 15 3.66 25.99 18.38
CA GLY A 15 2.51 26.27 19.24
C GLY A 15 1.27 25.45 18.91
N SER A 16 0.16 26.13 18.63
CA SER A 16 -1.14 25.49 18.33
C SER A 16 -1.14 24.70 17.03
N GLU A 17 -0.35 25.10 16.02
CA GLU A 17 -0.26 24.37 14.74
C GLU A 17 0.45 23.02 14.90
N ALA A 18 1.53 22.95 15.68
CA ALA A 18 2.21 21.70 15.98
C ALA A 18 1.28 20.73 16.74
N ILE A 19 0.49 21.25 17.70
CA ILE A 19 -0.52 20.46 18.42
C ILE A 19 -1.60 19.98 17.45
N ALA A 20 -2.11 20.85 16.57
CA ALA A 20 -3.09 20.48 15.57
C ALA A 20 -2.54 19.40 14.61
N GLY A 21 -1.29 19.53 14.16
CA GLY A 21 -0.60 18.51 13.36
C GLY A 21 -0.52 17.16 14.07
N PHE A 22 -0.14 17.16 15.36
CA PHE A 22 -0.10 15.96 16.19
C PHE A 22 -1.48 15.31 16.37
N LEU A 23 -2.55 16.11 16.47
CA LEU A 23 -3.93 15.62 16.62
C LEU A 23 -4.60 15.27 15.29
N THR A 24 -4.05 15.68 14.15
CA THR A 24 -4.62 15.40 12.81
C THR A 24 -4.97 13.92 12.61
N PRO A 25 -4.13 12.92 12.95
CA PRO A 25 -4.49 11.51 12.79
C PRO A 25 -5.73 11.10 13.58
N LEU A 26 -5.94 11.64 14.77
CA LEU A 26 -7.13 11.33 15.58
C LEU A 26 -8.41 11.75 14.85
N VAL A 27 -8.43 12.99 14.34
CA VAL A 27 -9.58 13.53 13.59
C VAL A 27 -9.80 12.73 12.30
N VAL A 28 -8.72 12.46 11.58
CA VAL A 28 -8.75 11.71 10.32
C VAL A 28 -9.27 10.29 10.54
N PHE A 29 -8.72 9.57 11.51
CA PHE A 29 -9.15 8.19 11.78
C PHE A 29 -10.61 8.13 12.22
N ALA A 30 -11.06 9.06 13.07
CA ALA A 30 -12.47 9.13 13.45
C ALA A 30 -13.37 9.44 12.24
N MET A 31 -12.98 10.39 11.38
CA MET A 31 -13.72 10.73 10.16
C MET A 31 -13.83 9.54 9.19
N PHE A 32 -12.73 8.83 8.93
CA PHE A 32 -12.76 7.65 8.06
C PHE A 32 -13.63 6.54 8.63
N PHE A 33 -13.59 6.32 9.94
CA PHE A 33 -14.46 5.34 10.59
C PHE A 33 -15.93 5.70 10.43
N LEU A 34 -16.29 6.96 10.65
CA LEU A 34 -17.66 7.46 10.45
C LEU A 34 -18.08 7.32 8.97
N LEU A 35 -17.23 7.68 8.01
CA LEU A 35 -17.54 7.51 6.59
C LEU A 35 -17.75 6.04 6.23
N GLN A 36 -16.95 5.12 6.75
CA GLN A 36 -17.16 3.70 6.51
C GLN A 36 -18.47 3.17 7.13
N LEU A 37 -18.93 3.75 8.24
CA LEU A 37 -20.20 3.39 8.88
C LEU A 37 -21.41 3.91 8.11
N ILE A 38 -21.39 5.21 7.72
CA ILE A 38 -22.58 5.90 7.20
C ILE A 38 -22.74 5.72 5.69
N LEU A 39 -21.64 5.63 4.93
CA LEU A 39 -21.73 5.49 3.48
C LEU A 39 -22.22 4.11 3.05
N PRO A 40 -22.98 4.02 1.95
CA PRO A 40 -23.42 2.73 1.41
C PRO A 40 -22.25 1.77 1.19
N ALA A 41 -22.44 0.50 1.53
CA ALA A 41 -21.42 -0.53 1.42
C ALA A 41 -21.98 -1.83 0.86
N ARG A 42 -21.19 -2.49 0.00
CA ARG A 42 -21.48 -3.85 -0.48
C ARG A 42 -20.96 -4.86 0.54
N LYS A 43 -21.82 -5.80 0.98
CA LYS A 43 -21.38 -6.92 1.82
C LYS A 43 -21.01 -8.10 0.93
N VAL A 44 -19.73 -8.47 0.93
CA VAL A 44 -19.20 -9.57 0.10
C VAL A 44 -18.57 -10.65 0.96
N PRO A 45 -18.68 -11.94 0.58
CA PRO A 45 -17.95 -13.01 1.25
C PRO A 45 -16.46 -12.92 0.94
N GLY A 46 -15.62 -13.09 1.97
CA GLY A 46 -14.16 -13.19 1.87
C GLY A 46 -13.66 -14.63 1.80
N TYR A 47 -12.37 -14.80 2.02
CA TYR A 47 -11.72 -16.12 2.07
C TYR A 47 -11.83 -16.77 3.47
N VAL A 48 -11.81 -15.95 4.51
CA VAL A 48 -11.87 -16.44 5.90
C VAL A 48 -13.28 -16.91 6.24
N THR A 49 -13.38 -18.07 6.86
CA THR A 49 -14.65 -18.63 7.38
C THR A 49 -14.86 -18.19 8.81
N ASP A 50 -16.11 -17.93 9.17
CA ASP A 50 -16.52 -17.69 10.55
C ASP A 50 -16.52 -19.03 11.31
N PRO A 51 -15.73 -19.18 12.38
CA PRO A 51 -15.65 -20.43 13.14
C PRO A 51 -16.99 -20.85 13.78
N ALA A 52 -17.89 -19.89 14.07
CA ALA A 52 -19.16 -20.16 14.71
C ALA A 52 -20.20 -20.71 13.74
N THR A 53 -20.16 -20.30 12.46
CA THR A 53 -21.19 -20.67 11.47
C THR A 53 -20.65 -21.58 10.36
N GLY A 54 -19.34 -21.69 10.19
CA GLY A 54 -18.70 -22.37 9.05
C GLY A 54 -18.85 -21.64 7.71
N GLU A 55 -19.58 -20.53 7.67
CA GLU A 55 -19.83 -19.73 6.48
C GLU A 55 -18.70 -18.74 6.19
N PRO A 56 -18.47 -18.34 4.91
CA PRO A 56 -17.52 -17.29 4.60
C PRO A 56 -17.88 -15.97 5.27
N ARG A 57 -16.94 -15.40 6.03
CA ARG A 57 -17.11 -14.10 6.69
C ARG A 57 -17.42 -13.02 5.66
N ARG A 58 -18.35 -12.13 5.99
CA ARG A 58 -18.80 -11.05 5.09
C ARG A 58 -18.20 -9.73 5.50
N TYR A 59 -17.58 -9.04 4.54
CA TYR A 59 -16.91 -7.76 4.72
C TYR A 59 -17.71 -6.64 4.05
N ARG A 60 -17.72 -5.46 4.68
CA ARG A 60 -18.24 -4.22 4.09
C ARG A 60 -17.18 -3.62 3.18
N LEU A 61 -17.52 -3.41 1.90
CA LEU A 61 -16.63 -2.78 0.92
C LEU A 61 -17.25 -1.48 0.44
N ASN A 62 -16.63 -0.35 0.78
CA ASN A 62 -16.98 1.00 0.35
C ASN A 62 -15.75 1.92 0.25
N GLY A 63 -14.54 1.37 0.20
CA GLY A 63 -13.29 2.12 0.17
C GLY A 63 -13.23 3.11 -0.98
N LEU A 64 -13.69 2.74 -2.19
CA LEU A 64 -13.71 3.66 -3.33
C LEU A 64 -14.64 4.88 -3.08
N LEU A 65 -15.80 4.67 -2.46
CA LEU A 65 -16.72 5.76 -2.15
C LEU A 65 -16.16 6.66 -1.05
N VAL A 66 -15.57 6.08 0.00
CA VAL A 66 -14.87 6.81 1.05
C VAL A 66 -13.74 7.65 0.42
N TYR A 67 -12.92 7.04 -0.44
CA TYR A 67 -11.83 7.72 -1.14
C TYR A 67 -12.33 8.91 -1.97
N ALA A 68 -13.38 8.73 -2.76
CA ALA A 68 -13.96 9.81 -3.55
C ALA A 68 -14.47 10.97 -2.67
N VAL A 69 -15.15 10.66 -1.56
CA VAL A 69 -15.63 11.68 -0.61
C VAL A 69 -14.48 12.46 0.00
N VAL A 70 -13.44 11.79 0.49
CA VAL A 70 -12.32 12.50 1.13
C VAL A 70 -11.50 13.31 0.13
N LEU A 71 -11.38 12.86 -1.13
CA LEU A 71 -10.77 13.66 -2.19
C LEU A 71 -11.56 14.95 -2.47
N ILE A 72 -12.89 14.87 -2.53
CA ILE A 72 -13.76 16.04 -2.72
C ILE A 72 -13.61 16.98 -1.52
N VAL A 73 -13.68 16.47 -0.30
CA VAL A 73 -13.52 17.27 0.92
C VAL A 73 -12.18 18.00 0.94
N TRP A 74 -11.09 17.32 0.57
CA TRP A 74 -9.76 17.90 0.49
C TRP A 74 -9.64 18.92 -0.65
N ALA A 75 -10.06 18.58 -1.87
CA ALA A 75 -9.89 19.43 -3.05
C ALA A 75 -10.64 20.77 -2.95
N PHE A 76 -11.78 20.77 -2.28
CA PHE A 76 -12.61 21.96 -2.07
C PHE A 76 -12.45 22.58 -0.67
N GLU A 77 -11.50 22.09 0.13
CA GLU A 77 -11.23 22.59 1.48
C GLU A 77 -12.47 22.68 2.39
N LEU A 78 -13.39 21.72 2.24
CA LEU A 78 -14.71 21.78 2.90
C LEU A 78 -14.66 21.71 4.43
N THR A 79 -13.54 21.35 5.01
CA THR A 79 -13.29 21.37 6.45
C THR A 79 -12.59 22.63 6.92
N GLY A 80 -12.25 23.56 6.03
CA GLY A 80 -11.40 24.71 6.30
C GLY A 80 -9.90 24.35 6.46
N MET A 81 -9.53 23.11 6.19
CA MET A 81 -8.14 22.65 6.22
C MET A 81 -7.50 22.93 4.86
N GLU A 82 -6.36 23.61 4.83
CA GLU A 82 -5.59 23.91 3.64
C GLU A 82 -5.15 22.62 2.91
N ARG A 83 -5.07 22.64 1.58
CA ARG A 83 -4.65 21.47 0.80
C ARG A 83 -3.24 20.97 1.14
N ALA A 84 -2.33 21.87 1.49
CA ALA A 84 -0.96 21.55 1.89
C ALA A 84 -0.84 21.01 3.33
N TRP A 85 -1.92 21.03 4.14
CA TRP A 85 -1.87 20.73 5.56
C TRP A 85 -1.29 19.35 5.89
N PHE A 86 -1.73 18.29 5.22
CA PHE A 86 -1.26 16.94 5.51
C PHE A 86 0.24 16.78 5.29
N TYR A 87 0.79 17.47 4.29
CA TYR A 87 2.22 17.48 4.03
C TYR A 87 2.97 18.31 5.08
N ARG A 88 2.55 19.56 5.34
CA ARG A 88 3.18 20.48 6.32
C ARG A 88 3.19 19.89 7.72
N SER A 89 2.14 19.18 8.10
CA SER A 89 2.00 18.55 9.43
C SER A 89 2.54 17.12 9.51
N SER A 90 3.12 16.57 8.45
CA SER A 90 3.40 15.13 8.32
C SER A 90 4.27 14.56 9.45
N VAL A 91 5.31 15.26 9.90
CA VAL A 91 6.19 14.80 11.01
C VAL A 91 5.41 14.73 12.32
N TYR A 92 4.60 15.74 12.61
CA TYR A 92 3.76 15.80 13.82
C TYR A 92 2.66 14.73 13.75
N ALA A 93 2.06 14.54 12.57
CA ALA A 93 1.05 13.51 12.34
C ALA A 93 1.62 12.10 12.47
N VAL A 94 2.84 11.84 12.02
CA VAL A 94 3.54 10.56 12.26
C VAL A 94 3.71 10.31 13.76
N ALA A 95 4.10 11.32 14.54
CA ALA A 95 4.24 11.19 15.99
C ALA A 95 2.88 10.91 16.67
N GLY A 96 1.85 11.72 16.38
CA GLY A 96 0.51 11.55 16.95
C GLY A 96 -0.15 10.25 16.55
N GLY A 97 -0.04 9.88 15.27
CA GLY A 97 -0.57 8.63 14.76
C GLY A 97 0.14 7.39 15.31
N THR A 98 1.45 7.49 15.61
CA THR A 98 2.17 6.41 16.30
C THR A 98 1.63 6.18 17.69
N VAL A 99 1.35 7.24 18.45
CA VAL A 99 0.70 7.14 19.76
C VAL A 99 -0.67 6.47 19.64
N LEU A 100 -1.48 6.85 18.66
CA LEU A 100 -2.78 6.23 18.41
C LEU A 100 -2.65 4.76 18.01
N ALA A 101 -1.69 4.41 17.16
CA ALA A 101 -1.44 3.00 16.78
C ALA A 101 -1.05 2.15 18.00
N ILE A 102 -0.27 2.69 18.94
CA ILE A 102 0.02 2.03 20.22
C ILE A 102 -1.27 1.83 21.02
N ILE A 103 -2.08 2.88 21.20
CA ILE A 103 -3.34 2.82 21.95
C ILE A 103 -4.29 1.77 21.33
N PHE A 104 -4.47 1.78 20.00
CA PHE A 104 -5.31 0.81 19.31
C PHE A 104 -4.77 -0.61 19.44
N THR A 105 -3.46 -0.80 19.35
CA THR A 105 -2.83 -2.11 19.57
C THR A 105 -3.12 -2.63 20.98
N LEU A 106 -2.89 -1.80 22.00
CA LEU A 106 -3.18 -2.18 23.39
C LEU A 106 -4.66 -2.54 23.56
N ALA A 107 -5.57 -1.71 23.03
CA ALA A 107 -7.01 -1.95 23.13
C ALA A 107 -7.41 -3.29 22.46
N VAL A 108 -6.90 -3.57 21.26
CA VAL A 108 -7.23 -4.81 20.53
C VAL A 108 -6.60 -6.03 21.18
N VAL A 109 -5.31 -5.97 21.53
CA VAL A 109 -4.60 -7.13 22.08
C VAL A 109 -5.13 -7.50 23.48
N PHE A 110 -5.40 -6.51 24.34
CA PHE A 110 -5.90 -6.78 25.69
C PHE A 110 -7.41 -7.06 25.75
N SER A 111 -8.17 -6.80 24.69
CA SER A 111 -9.57 -7.25 24.59
C SER A 111 -9.69 -8.76 24.32
N GLN A 112 -8.59 -9.43 23.97
CA GLN A 112 -8.55 -10.84 23.65
C GLN A 112 -7.97 -11.67 24.81
N PRO A 113 -8.43 -12.92 25.00
CA PRO A 113 -7.89 -13.78 26.04
C PRO A 113 -6.37 -14.02 25.84
N LYS A 114 -5.65 -14.06 26.95
CA LYS A 114 -4.23 -14.39 26.96
C LYS A 114 -4.02 -15.89 26.76
N GLY A 115 -3.12 -16.27 25.86
CA GLY A 115 -2.70 -17.66 25.68
C GLY A 115 -1.88 -18.20 26.87
N GLU A 116 -1.91 -19.53 27.08
CA GLU A 116 -1.02 -20.19 28.02
C GLU A 116 0.44 -20.00 27.58
N ASN A 117 1.32 -19.59 28.50
CA ASN A 117 2.75 -19.32 28.23
C ASN A 117 3.03 -18.26 27.16
N GLU A 118 2.10 -17.36 26.91
CA GLU A 118 2.26 -16.29 25.91
C GLU A 118 3.29 -15.26 26.34
N ASN A 119 4.22 -14.93 25.42
CA ASN A 119 5.09 -13.77 25.53
C ASN A 119 4.29 -12.51 25.20
N THR A 120 4.03 -11.65 26.18
CA THR A 120 3.22 -10.43 26.01
C THR A 120 3.82 -9.46 24.98
N TRP A 121 5.15 -9.32 24.89
CA TRP A 121 5.78 -8.46 23.90
C TRP A 121 5.59 -8.94 22.48
N LEU A 122 5.67 -10.26 22.28
CA LEU A 122 5.39 -10.87 20.97
C LEU A 122 3.91 -10.72 20.61
N ALA A 123 3.02 -10.91 21.58
CA ALA A 123 1.57 -10.70 21.39
C ALA A 123 1.22 -9.23 21.08
N LEU A 124 1.94 -8.26 21.65
CA LEU A 124 1.77 -6.84 21.29
C LEU A 124 2.28 -6.57 19.86
N TRP A 125 3.38 -7.18 19.46
CA TRP A 125 3.95 -6.99 18.14
C TRP A 125 3.13 -7.66 17.04
N GLU A 126 2.77 -8.94 17.21
CA GLU A 126 2.07 -9.75 16.20
C GLU A 126 0.54 -9.69 16.32
N GLY A 127 0.01 -9.50 17.52
CA GLY A 127 -1.43 -9.54 17.83
C GLY A 127 -1.91 -10.91 18.30
N ARG A 128 -3.02 -10.93 19.06
CA ARG A 128 -3.71 -12.15 19.53
C ARG A 128 -4.81 -12.59 18.59
N ALA A 129 -5.50 -11.62 18.00
CA ALA A 129 -6.66 -11.89 17.14
C ALA A 129 -6.36 -11.56 15.69
N ARG A 130 -6.88 -12.40 14.81
CA ARG A 130 -6.83 -12.18 13.36
C ARG A 130 -8.01 -11.35 12.88
N GLU A 131 -9.18 -11.60 13.43
CA GLU A 131 -10.45 -11.07 12.96
C GLU A 131 -11.13 -10.27 14.08
N VAL A 132 -11.07 -8.94 13.99
CA VAL A 132 -11.77 -8.04 14.92
C VAL A 132 -12.64 -7.08 14.13
N SER A 133 -13.87 -6.88 14.59
CA SER A 133 -14.80 -5.90 14.01
C SER A 133 -15.36 -5.01 15.10
N PHE A 134 -15.56 -3.75 14.75
CA PHE A 134 -16.23 -2.78 15.63
C PHE A 134 -17.39 -2.13 14.86
N LEU A 135 -18.60 -2.19 15.42
CA LEU A 135 -19.83 -1.71 14.78
C LEU A 135 -20.04 -2.20 13.34
N GLY A 136 -19.59 -3.43 13.05
CA GLY A 136 -19.71 -4.04 11.72
C GLY A 136 -18.67 -3.59 10.68
N VAL A 137 -17.68 -2.77 11.08
CA VAL A 137 -16.48 -2.46 10.30
C VAL A 137 -15.38 -3.41 10.73
N ASP A 138 -14.80 -4.13 9.79
CA ASP A 138 -13.63 -4.98 10.03
C ASP A 138 -12.38 -4.10 10.18
N VAL A 139 -11.58 -4.36 11.23
CA VAL A 139 -10.43 -3.52 11.58
C VAL A 139 -9.36 -3.54 10.49
N LYS A 140 -9.07 -4.70 9.87
CA LYS A 140 -8.08 -4.76 8.78
C LYS A 140 -8.55 -4.01 7.55
N MET A 141 -9.83 -4.15 7.18
CA MET A 141 -10.40 -3.38 6.07
C MET A 141 -10.44 -1.89 6.38
N TYR A 142 -10.63 -1.50 7.64
CA TYR A 142 -10.50 -0.12 8.08
C TYR A 142 -9.07 0.40 7.87
N LEU A 143 -8.05 -0.32 8.35
CA LEU A 143 -6.63 0.03 8.15
C LEU A 143 -6.29 0.17 6.66
N TYR A 144 -6.80 -0.74 5.84
CA TYR A 144 -6.65 -0.75 4.40
C TYR A 144 -7.21 0.53 3.74
N VAL A 145 -8.43 0.95 4.14
CA VAL A 145 -9.08 2.13 3.57
C VAL A 145 -8.39 3.42 4.04
N VAL A 146 -8.12 3.54 5.34
CA VAL A 146 -7.47 4.74 5.90
C VAL A 146 -6.06 4.90 5.35
N GLY A 147 -5.24 3.84 5.43
CA GLY A 147 -3.85 3.90 4.98
C GLY A 147 -3.75 4.25 3.49
N GLY A 148 -4.52 3.57 2.64
CA GLY A 148 -4.53 3.85 1.20
C GLY A 148 -4.99 5.26 0.86
N ALA A 149 -6.11 5.70 1.42
CA ALA A 149 -6.61 7.05 1.12
C ALA A 149 -5.68 8.15 1.66
N MET A 150 -5.12 7.97 2.86
CA MET A 150 -4.14 8.93 3.41
C MET A 150 -2.84 8.96 2.61
N PHE A 151 -2.39 7.84 2.08
CA PHE A 151 -1.24 7.80 1.18
C PHE A 151 -1.45 8.72 -0.04
N ALA A 152 -2.58 8.60 -0.74
CA ALA A 152 -2.89 9.46 -1.87
C ALA A 152 -3.08 10.93 -1.46
N LEU A 153 -3.81 11.19 -0.37
CA LEU A 153 -4.02 12.55 0.14
C LEU A 153 -2.70 13.24 0.54
N ASN A 154 -1.80 12.53 1.19
CA ASN A 154 -0.48 13.08 1.53
C ASN A 154 0.36 13.39 0.29
N ALA A 155 0.32 12.53 -0.74
CA ALA A 155 1.01 12.80 -2.00
C ALA A 155 0.43 14.04 -2.71
N LEU A 156 -0.90 14.16 -2.76
CA LEU A 156 -1.60 15.33 -3.32
C LEU A 156 -1.34 16.60 -2.50
N SER A 157 -1.33 16.49 -1.18
CA SER A 157 -1.01 17.60 -0.26
C SER A 157 0.43 18.09 -0.44
N GLY A 158 1.39 17.17 -0.67
CA GLY A 158 2.77 17.55 -1.00
C GLY A 158 2.88 18.26 -2.35
N ALA A 159 2.08 17.86 -3.35
CA ALA A 159 2.02 18.56 -4.63
C ALA A 159 1.38 19.96 -4.49
N ALA A 160 0.38 20.11 -3.63
CA ALA A 160 -0.19 21.43 -3.32
C ALA A 160 0.83 22.34 -2.64
N TYR A 161 1.55 21.85 -1.64
CA TYR A 161 2.65 22.58 -1.00
C TYR A 161 3.74 22.99 -1.99
N HIS A 162 4.14 22.07 -2.87
CA HIS A 162 5.11 22.36 -3.93
C HIS A 162 4.66 23.50 -4.85
N TYR A 163 3.38 23.50 -5.25
CA TYR A 163 2.81 24.56 -6.06
C TYR A 163 2.77 25.90 -5.33
N GLU A 164 2.47 25.91 -4.04
CA GLU A 164 2.53 27.14 -3.21
C GLU A 164 3.93 27.75 -3.17
N LEU A 165 4.98 26.91 -3.20
CA LEU A 165 6.37 27.39 -3.20
C LEU A 165 6.82 27.93 -4.55
N PHE A 166 6.49 27.26 -5.65
CA PHE A 166 7.14 27.49 -6.94
C PHE A 166 6.20 28.04 -8.03
N GLY A 167 4.88 27.93 -7.86
CA GLY A 167 3.91 28.42 -8.85
C GLY A 167 4.21 27.88 -10.25
N ALA A 168 4.55 28.77 -11.17
CA ALA A 168 4.86 28.43 -12.57
C ALA A 168 6.18 27.65 -12.74
N ASP A 169 7.13 27.79 -11.81
CA ASP A 169 8.42 27.09 -11.81
C ASP A 169 8.37 25.72 -11.12
N SER A 170 7.17 25.23 -10.85
CA SER A 170 6.95 23.92 -10.23
C SER A 170 7.51 22.80 -11.07
N ASN A 171 8.07 21.80 -10.39
CA ASN A 171 8.53 20.55 -11.00
C ASN A 171 7.32 19.69 -11.44
N PRO A 172 7.10 19.46 -12.75
CA PRO A 172 6.00 18.63 -13.24
C PRO A 172 6.08 17.19 -12.73
N GLY A 173 7.27 16.70 -12.37
CA GLY A 173 7.48 15.40 -11.79
C GLY A 173 6.80 15.21 -10.43
N VAL A 174 6.68 16.27 -9.62
CA VAL A 174 5.95 16.24 -8.34
C VAL A 174 4.45 16.00 -8.57
N PHE A 175 3.86 16.62 -9.59
CA PHE A 175 2.45 16.40 -9.94
C PHE A 175 2.23 15.01 -10.53
N LEU A 176 3.15 14.51 -11.37
CA LEU A 176 3.10 13.13 -11.87
C LEU A 176 3.20 12.13 -10.74
N TYR A 177 4.11 12.34 -9.77
CA TYR A 177 4.22 11.51 -8.56
C TYR A 177 2.87 11.42 -7.82
N ALA A 178 2.25 12.56 -7.54
CA ALA A 178 0.96 12.61 -6.86
C ALA A 178 -0.16 11.93 -7.68
N ALA A 179 -0.17 12.14 -9.00
CA ALA A 179 -1.11 11.50 -9.91
C ALA A 179 -0.92 9.98 -9.97
N PHE A 180 0.32 9.48 -9.96
CA PHE A 180 0.61 8.04 -9.92
C PHE A 180 0.04 7.39 -8.67
N PHE A 181 0.24 7.98 -7.51
CA PHE A 181 -0.30 7.44 -6.27
C PHE A 181 -1.81 7.59 -6.15
N ALA A 182 -2.38 8.71 -6.61
CA ALA A 182 -3.83 8.86 -6.66
C ALA A 182 -4.47 7.78 -7.57
N PHE A 183 -3.87 7.51 -8.73
CA PHE A 183 -4.29 6.44 -9.63
C PHE A 183 -4.11 5.05 -8.99
N TYR A 184 -2.94 4.77 -8.38
CA TYR A 184 -2.64 3.48 -7.77
C TYR A 184 -3.63 3.14 -6.65
N ILE A 185 -3.95 4.12 -5.82
CA ILE A 185 -4.92 3.95 -4.72
C ILE A 185 -6.36 3.85 -5.24
N MET A 186 -6.72 4.59 -6.28
CA MET A 186 -8.01 4.44 -6.94
C MET A 186 -8.18 2.99 -7.47
N ASP A 187 -7.19 2.48 -8.20
CA ASP A 187 -7.17 1.10 -8.69
C ASP A 187 -7.24 0.08 -7.54
N TYR A 188 -6.52 0.35 -6.45
CA TYR A 188 -6.53 -0.44 -5.24
C TYR A 188 -7.94 -0.57 -4.65
N PHE A 189 -8.73 0.50 -4.62
CA PHE A 189 -10.13 0.47 -4.15
C PHE A 189 -11.13 -0.08 -5.17
N ILE A 190 -10.89 0.08 -6.47
CA ILE A 190 -11.70 -0.59 -7.50
C ILE A 190 -11.63 -2.12 -7.33
N PHE A 191 -10.44 -2.64 -7.01
CA PHE A 191 -10.19 -4.06 -6.77
C PHE A 191 -10.21 -4.44 -5.28
N GLU A 192 -10.86 -3.66 -4.41
CA GLU A 192 -10.95 -3.86 -2.96
C GLU A 192 -11.29 -5.31 -2.57
N ARG A 193 -12.15 -5.99 -3.34
CA ARG A 193 -12.49 -7.38 -3.11
C ARG A 193 -11.28 -8.34 -3.20
N VAL A 194 -10.30 -8.04 -4.04
CA VAL A 194 -9.11 -8.88 -4.23
C VAL A 194 -8.27 -8.91 -2.96
N GLN A 195 -8.31 -7.83 -2.18
CA GLN A 195 -7.56 -7.71 -0.92
C GLN A 195 -8.00 -8.74 0.12
N LEU A 196 -9.28 -9.15 0.12
CA LEU A 196 -9.78 -10.20 1.01
C LEU A 196 -9.12 -11.57 0.80
N TYR A 197 -8.30 -11.71 -0.26
CA TYR A 197 -7.56 -12.93 -0.62
C TYR A 197 -6.03 -12.75 -0.50
N THR A 198 -5.57 -11.63 0.08
CA THR A 198 -4.16 -11.38 0.35
C THR A 198 -3.70 -12.05 1.63
N TYR A 199 -2.38 -12.18 1.79
CA TYR A 199 -1.78 -12.76 3.00
C TYR A 199 -2.16 -11.98 4.26
N ASP A 200 -2.12 -10.65 4.19
CA ASP A 200 -2.35 -9.78 5.33
C ASP A 200 -3.78 -9.93 5.88
N LEU A 201 -4.77 -10.05 4.98
CA LEU A 201 -6.17 -10.27 5.39
C LEU A 201 -6.42 -11.69 5.92
N ILE A 202 -5.70 -12.70 5.39
CA ILE A 202 -5.94 -14.11 5.71
C ILE A 202 -5.13 -14.57 6.93
N HIS A 203 -3.86 -14.16 7.04
CA HIS A 203 -2.89 -14.78 7.95
C HIS A 203 -2.35 -13.87 9.04
N GLU A 204 -2.27 -12.56 8.81
CA GLU A 204 -1.75 -11.63 9.81
C GLU A 204 -2.74 -11.42 10.97
N ASN A 205 -2.21 -11.30 12.19
CA ASN A 205 -3.00 -10.88 13.33
C ASN A 205 -2.92 -9.35 13.52
N LEU A 206 -3.82 -8.82 14.35
CA LEU A 206 -3.93 -7.39 14.66
C LEU A 206 -3.02 -7.01 15.84
N GLY A 207 -1.73 -6.89 15.57
CA GLY A 207 -0.73 -6.36 16.49
C GLY A 207 -0.16 -5.02 16.03
N PHE A 208 0.82 -4.49 16.76
CA PHE A 208 1.46 -3.20 16.45
C PHE A 208 2.05 -3.17 15.04
N LYS A 209 2.65 -4.27 14.59
CA LYS A 209 3.21 -4.41 13.23
C LYS A 209 2.18 -4.02 12.16
N LEU A 210 0.96 -4.57 12.24
CA LEU A 210 -0.09 -4.31 11.27
C LEU A 210 -0.80 -2.96 11.50
N MET A 211 -1.05 -2.59 12.77
CA MET A 211 -1.70 -1.32 13.11
C MET A 211 -0.85 -0.12 12.70
N TRP A 212 0.40 -0.08 13.14
CA TRP A 212 1.33 1.00 12.79
C TRP A 212 1.68 0.97 11.30
N GLY A 213 1.89 -0.24 10.74
CA GLY A 213 2.14 -0.44 9.32
C GLY A 213 1.01 0.13 8.44
N GLY A 214 -0.25 -0.20 8.75
CA GLY A 214 -1.40 0.26 7.98
C GLY A 214 -1.73 1.75 8.18
N LEU A 215 -1.67 2.24 9.41
CA LEU A 215 -2.04 3.63 9.72
C LEU A 215 -0.93 4.62 9.38
N ILE A 216 0.32 4.33 9.72
CA ILE A 216 1.41 5.30 9.66
C ILE A 216 2.38 5.03 8.51
N VAL A 217 2.93 3.82 8.40
CA VAL A 217 3.89 3.53 7.33
C VAL A 217 3.22 3.70 5.97
N TYR A 218 2.07 3.06 5.78
CA TYR A 218 1.34 3.13 4.53
C TYR A 218 0.73 4.51 4.26
N GLY A 219 0.14 5.15 5.27
CA GLY A 219 -0.54 6.44 5.11
C GLY A 219 0.39 7.65 5.00
N TRP A 220 1.52 7.67 5.71
CA TRP A 220 2.41 8.83 5.81
C TRP A 220 3.84 8.59 5.36
N LEU A 221 4.43 7.41 5.64
CA LEU A 221 5.85 7.19 5.35
C LEU A 221 6.12 6.71 3.91
N TYR A 222 5.13 6.20 3.20
CA TYR A 222 5.31 5.85 1.78
C TYR A 222 5.55 7.07 0.89
N ILE A 223 5.23 8.29 1.35
CA ILE A 223 5.53 9.54 0.65
C ILE A 223 6.88 10.16 1.02
N LEU A 224 7.75 9.43 1.74
CA LEU A 224 9.09 9.91 2.12
C LEU A 224 9.86 10.59 0.97
N PRO A 225 9.81 10.14 -0.30
CA PRO A 225 10.42 10.89 -1.39
C PRO A 225 10.01 12.36 -1.44
N LEU A 226 8.73 12.67 -1.22
CA LEU A 226 8.26 14.07 -1.24
C LEU A 226 8.82 14.90 -0.09
N TRP A 227 9.16 14.32 1.06
CA TRP A 227 9.72 15.08 2.18
C TRP A 227 10.96 15.88 1.77
N GLY A 228 11.83 15.29 0.94
CA GLY A 228 12.98 16.00 0.41
C GLY A 228 12.79 16.58 -1.00
N MET A 229 11.84 16.05 -1.78
CA MET A 229 11.70 16.46 -3.19
C MET A 229 10.69 17.58 -3.43
N ALA A 230 9.75 17.83 -2.52
CA ALA A 230 8.77 18.89 -2.68
C ALA A 230 9.36 20.32 -2.66
N VAL A 231 10.60 20.48 -2.19
CA VAL A 231 11.32 21.76 -2.14
C VAL A 231 12.30 21.96 -3.31
N HIS A 232 12.20 21.15 -4.35
CA HIS A 232 13.07 21.26 -5.53
C HIS A 232 12.26 21.70 -6.76
N PRO A 233 12.61 22.82 -7.43
CA PRO A 233 11.90 23.35 -8.59
C PRO A 233 12.00 22.42 -9.82
N ASP A 234 11.55 22.88 -10.99
CA ASP A 234 11.76 22.19 -12.27
C ASP A 234 13.26 21.92 -12.48
N PRO A 235 13.69 20.68 -12.79
CA PRO A 235 15.11 20.37 -13.04
C PRO A 235 15.69 21.03 -14.29
N GLY A 236 14.90 21.79 -15.04
CA GLY A 236 15.36 22.55 -16.20
C GLY A 236 15.68 21.69 -17.42
N PHE A 237 15.17 20.47 -17.51
CA PHE A 237 15.36 19.63 -18.70
C PHE A 237 14.73 20.28 -19.93
N SER A 238 15.43 20.22 -21.07
CA SER A 238 15.01 20.84 -22.33
C SER A 238 15.09 19.87 -23.51
N GLY A 239 14.51 20.26 -24.65
CA GLY A 239 14.54 19.49 -25.88
C GLY A 239 13.97 18.07 -25.74
N PRO A 240 14.49 17.10 -26.54
CA PRO A 240 13.97 15.72 -26.53
C PRO A 240 14.05 15.02 -25.17
N PHE A 241 15.05 15.35 -24.34
CA PHE A 241 15.24 14.72 -23.05
C PHE A 241 14.08 15.03 -22.08
N ARG A 242 13.52 16.25 -22.14
CA ARG A 242 12.32 16.60 -21.35
C ARG A 242 11.13 15.69 -21.69
N TYR A 243 10.90 15.42 -22.97
CA TYR A 243 9.81 14.52 -23.39
C TYR A 243 10.08 13.07 -22.99
N VAL A 244 11.34 12.58 -23.15
CA VAL A 244 11.70 11.23 -22.70
C VAL A 244 11.45 11.07 -21.21
N TRP A 245 11.77 12.06 -20.40
CA TRP A 245 11.51 12.05 -18.98
C TRP A 245 10.02 12.06 -18.66
N LEU A 246 9.24 13.05 -19.19
CA LEU A 246 7.82 13.23 -18.88
C LEU A 246 6.90 12.16 -19.47
N ILE A 247 7.32 11.45 -20.52
CA ILE A 247 6.57 10.34 -21.12
C ILE A 247 7.11 8.99 -20.64
N GLY A 248 8.41 8.85 -20.53
CA GLY A 248 9.05 7.59 -20.16
C GLY A 248 8.70 7.14 -18.74
N THR A 249 8.63 8.09 -17.80
CA THR A 249 8.25 7.76 -16.41
C THR A 249 6.81 7.27 -16.29
N PRO A 250 5.77 7.93 -16.87
CA PRO A 250 4.43 7.36 -16.94
C PRO A 250 4.34 6.00 -17.64
N VAL A 251 5.06 5.81 -18.74
CA VAL A 251 5.09 4.52 -19.44
C VAL A 251 5.68 3.43 -18.56
N LEU A 252 6.76 3.72 -17.85
CA LEU A 252 7.38 2.77 -16.91
C LEU A 252 6.44 2.46 -15.74
N PHE A 253 5.77 3.49 -15.20
CA PHE A 253 4.78 3.33 -14.13
C PHE A 253 3.61 2.42 -14.57
N LEU A 254 2.97 2.75 -15.69
CA LEU A 254 1.83 1.98 -16.21
C LEU A 254 2.23 0.57 -16.64
N GLY A 255 3.44 0.38 -17.17
CA GLY A 255 4.01 -0.93 -17.47
C GLY A 255 4.18 -1.78 -16.21
N GLY A 256 4.77 -1.22 -15.16
CA GLY A 256 4.89 -1.86 -13.85
C GLY A 256 3.53 -2.21 -13.24
N TRP A 257 2.59 -1.27 -13.27
CA TRP A 257 1.21 -1.49 -12.82
C TRP A 257 0.53 -2.63 -13.60
N ALA A 258 0.64 -2.65 -14.92
CA ALA A 258 0.03 -3.68 -15.76
C ALA A 258 0.59 -5.08 -15.44
N ILE A 259 1.89 -5.19 -15.19
CA ILE A 259 2.55 -6.44 -14.76
C ILE A 259 2.05 -6.86 -13.38
N GLY A 260 2.15 -6.00 -12.37
CA GLY A 260 1.76 -6.29 -10.99
C GLY A 260 0.28 -6.63 -10.88
N ARG A 261 -0.58 -5.77 -11.46
CA ARG A 261 -2.04 -5.97 -11.46
C ARG A 261 -2.44 -7.20 -12.26
N GLY A 262 -1.88 -7.39 -13.45
CA GLY A 262 -2.15 -8.54 -14.32
C GLY A 262 -1.81 -9.87 -13.63
N ALA A 263 -0.63 -9.97 -13.01
CA ALA A 263 -0.21 -11.16 -12.28
C ALA A 263 -1.14 -11.47 -11.09
N ASN A 264 -1.49 -10.45 -10.31
CA ASN A 264 -2.39 -10.62 -9.16
C ASN A 264 -3.82 -11.00 -9.58
N LEU A 265 -4.36 -10.39 -10.64
CA LEU A 265 -5.67 -10.74 -11.17
C LEU A 265 -5.68 -12.15 -11.79
N GLN A 266 -4.62 -12.56 -12.49
CA GLN A 266 -4.50 -13.92 -13.00
C GLN A 266 -4.54 -14.95 -11.87
N LYS A 267 -3.77 -14.72 -10.81
CA LYS A 267 -3.76 -15.60 -9.62
C LYS A 267 -5.13 -15.64 -8.92
N TYR A 268 -5.79 -14.48 -8.77
CA TYR A 268 -7.13 -14.40 -8.22
C TYR A 268 -8.15 -15.17 -9.05
N THR A 269 -8.16 -14.98 -10.38
CA THR A 269 -9.04 -15.67 -11.32
C THR A 269 -8.84 -17.18 -11.25
N PHE A 270 -7.58 -17.63 -11.24
CA PHE A 270 -7.24 -19.05 -11.14
C PHE A 270 -7.68 -19.68 -9.82
N LYS A 271 -7.50 -19.00 -8.69
CA LYS A 271 -7.97 -19.50 -7.39
C LYS A 271 -9.49 -19.65 -7.32
N ARG A 272 -10.23 -18.76 -7.99
CA ARG A 272 -11.68 -18.73 -7.94
C ARG A 272 -12.34 -19.60 -9.03
N TRP A 273 -11.73 -19.65 -10.22
CA TRP A 273 -12.22 -20.40 -11.38
C TRP A 273 -11.02 -21.10 -12.06
N PRO A 274 -10.57 -22.24 -11.55
CA PRO A 274 -9.30 -22.88 -11.96
C PRO A 274 -9.22 -23.28 -13.42
N ASP A 275 -10.34 -23.46 -14.08
CA ASP A 275 -10.42 -23.92 -15.47
C ASP A 275 -10.73 -22.78 -16.46
N ARG A 276 -10.89 -21.54 -15.95
CA ARG A 276 -11.20 -20.37 -16.77
C ARG A 276 -9.93 -19.77 -17.36
N LYS A 277 -9.92 -19.52 -18.69
CA LYS A 277 -8.86 -18.75 -19.33
C LYS A 277 -8.79 -17.33 -18.78
N PHE A 278 -7.60 -16.88 -18.42
CA PHE A 278 -7.39 -15.52 -18.00
C PHE A 278 -7.51 -14.57 -19.20
N LEU A 279 -8.34 -13.52 -19.08
CA LEU A 279 -8.72 -12.60 -20.16
C LEU A 279 -9.27 -13.29 -21.42
N GLY A 280 -9.74 -14.54 -21.33
CA GLY A 280 -10.16 -15.32 -22.48
C GLY A 280 -9.01 -15.85 -23.38
N LEU A 281 -7.76 -15.53 -23.06
CA LEU A 281 -6.58 -15.79 -23.88
C LEU A 281 -5.61 -16.81 -23.29
N ILE A 282 -5.32 -16.72 -21.98
CA ILE A 282 -4.26 -17.52 -21.33
C ILE A 282 -4.87 -18.73 -20.64
N ASP A 283 -4.50 -19.93 -21.08
CA ASP A 283 -4.92 -21.19 -20.49
C ASP A 283 -4.33 -21.38 -19.07
N PRO A 284 -5.10 -21.90 -18.10
CA PRO A 284 -4.66 -22.07 -16.73
C PRO A 284 -3.85 -23.36 -16.54
N VAL A 285 -2.66 -23.44 -17.14
CA VAL A 285 -1.77 -24.60 -16.96
C VAL A 285 -1.25 -24.63 -15.53
N HIS A 286 -1.35 -25.80 -14.88
CA HIS A 286 -1.02 -25.93 -13.46
C HIS A 286 -0.44 -27.30 -13.08
N ILE A 287 0.27 -27.35 -11.95
CA ILE A 287 0.72 -28.56 -11.28
C ILE A 287 -0.28 -28.91 -10.17
N LYS A 288 -0.69 -30.19 -10.08
CA LYS A 288 -1.51 -30.67 -8.97
C LYS A 288 -0.63 -31.00 -7.76
N ALA A 289 -0.99 -30.48 -6.59
CA ALA A 289 -0.33 -30.68 -5.31
C ALA A 289 -1.38 -31.09 -4.25
N GLY A 290 -1.76 -32.37 -4.23
CA GLY A 290 -2.90 -32.85 -3.48
C GLY A 290 -4.20 -32.20 -3.96
N ASP A 291 -4.97 -31.61 -3.02
CA ASP A 291 -6.19 -30.85 -3.35
C ASP A 291 -5.93 -29.44 -3.85
N ARG A 292 -4.65 -29.04 -3.95
CA ARG A 292 -4.24 -27.70 -4.38
C ARG A 292 -3.68 -27.72 -5.79
N LYS A 293 -3.65 -26.54 -6.42
CA LYS A 293 -3.12 -26.34 -7.77
C LYS A 293 -2.11 -25.18 -7.76
N ILE A 294 -0.98 -25.34 -8.44
CA ILE A 294 0.06 -24.30 -8.61
C ILE A 294 0.00 -23.82 -10.06
N LEU A 295 -0.32 -22.56 -10.27
CA LEU A 295 -0.42 -21.95 -11.60
C LEU A 295 0.97 -21.80 -12.24
N CYS A 296 1.14 -22.28 -13.49
CA CYS A 296 2.40 -22.33 -14.22
C CYS A 296 2.33 -21.68 -15.62
N SER A 297 1.33 -20.84 -15.87
CA SER A 297 1.14 -20.17 -17.16
C SER A 297 0.96 -18.68 -17.04
N GLY A 298 1.07 -17.94 -18.15
CA GLY A 298 0.99 -16.49 -18.18
C GLY A 298 2.07 -15.86 -17.31
N PHE A 299 1.72 -14.86 -16.51
CA PHE A 299 2.66 -14.16 -15.61
C PHE A 299 3.41 -15.14 -14.68
N TRP A 300 2.69 -16.12 -14.10
CA TRP A 300 3.23 -17.11 -13.17
C TRP A 300 3.98 -18.26 -13.84
N GLY A 301 4.02 -18.27 -15.17
CA GLY A 301 4.87 -19.15 -15.98
C GLY A 301 6.19 -18.49 -16.40
N VAL A 302 6.30 -17.15 -16.26
CA VAL A 302 7.50 -16.38 -16.61
C VAL A 302 8.46 -16.30 -15.43
N ALA A 303 7.96 -15.91 -14.25
CA ALA A 303 8.72 -15.91 -13.01
C ALA A 303 7.79 -16.17 -11.82
N ARG A 304 8.33 -16.72 -10.72
CA ARG A 304 7.57 -17.13 -9.54
C ARG A 304 6.99 -15.96 -8.75
N HIS A 305 7.64 -14.80 -8.84
CA HIS A 305 7.22 -13.54 -8.20
C HIS A 305 7.17 -12.41 -9.23
N PHE A 306 6.54 -12.65 -10.38
CA PHE A 306 6.50 -11.69 -11.49
C PHE A 306 5.76 -10.40 -11.13
N ASN A 307 4.81 -10.46 -10.19
CA ASN A 307 4.18 -9.28 -9.62
C ASN A 307 5.17 -8.35 -8.91
N TYR A 308 6.24 -8.87 -8.29
CA TYR A 308 7.27 -8.07 -7.63
C TYR A 308 8.15 -7.31 -8.64
N LEU A 309 8.34 -7.86 -9.82
CA LEU A 309 8.96 -7.12 -10.93
C LEU A 309 8.14 -5.90 -11.31
N GLY A 310 6.81 -6.04 -11.37
CA GLY A 310 5.90 -4.91 -11.60
C GLY A 310 6.05 -3.81 -10.55
N GLU A 311 6.08 -4.18 -9.27
CA GLU A 311 6.30 -3.22 -8.17
C GLU A 311 7.68 -2.56 -8.24
N GLY A 312 8.72 -3.29 -8.67
CA GLY A 312 10.05 -2.73 -8.91
C GLY A 312 10.05 -1.66 -10.01
N PHE A 313 9.34 -1.86 -11.11
CA PHE A 313 9.20 -0.86 -12.17
C PHE A 313 8.37 0.35 -11.73
N LEU A 314 7.30 0.13 -10.97
CA LEU A 314 6.56 1.22 -10.34
C LEU A 314 7.46 2.08 -9.46
N ALA A 315 8.20 1.44 -8.55
CA ALA A 315 9.09 2.13 -7.63
C ALA A 315 10.23 2.87 -8.36
N LEU A 316 10.78 2.27 -9.41
CA LEU A 316 11.80 2.92 -10.26
C LEU A 316 11.24 4.18 -10.94
N SER A 317 10.03 4.08 -11.51
CA SER A 317 9.35 5.23 -12.10
C SER A 317 9.15 6.37 -11.08
N ILE A 318 8.69 6.03 -9.88
CA ILE A 318 8.48 6.97 -8.77
C ILE A 318 9.77 7.67 -8.37
N SER A 319 10.92 7.01 -8.43
CA SER A 319 12.21 7.64 -8.15
C SER A 319 12.68 8.56 -9.29
N LEU A 320 12.48 8.13 -10.52
CA LEU A 320 12.93 8.88 -11.71
C LEU A 320 12.05 10.10 -12.02
N VAL A 321 10.79 10.10 -11.57
CA VAL A 321 9.79 11.11 -11.94
C VAL A 321 10.15 12.52 -11.51
N PHE A 322 10.92 12.68 -10.43
CA PHE A 322 11.37 14.00 -9.96
C PHE A 322 12.43 14.65 -10.84
N GLY A 323 13.15 13.89 -11.66
CA GLY A 323 14.25 14.39 -12.48
C GLY A 323 15.58 14.64 -11.73
N TYR A 324 15.63 14.36 -10.44
CA TYR A 324 16.78 14.58 -9.54
C TYR A 324 17.43 13.24 -9.14
N ILE A 325 18.04 12.55 -10.11
CA ILE A 325 18.60 11.20 -9.92
C ILE A 325 19.76 11.13 -8.90
N GLY A 326 20.44 12.25 -8.63
CA GLY A 326 21.50 12.35 -7.61
C GLY A 326 20.98 12.61 -6.20
N ASN A 327 19.69 12.88 -6.01
CA ASN A 327 19.11 13.14 -4.69
C ASN A 327 18.61 11.84 -4.04
N LEU A 328 19.14 11.51 -2.86
CA LEU A 328 18.81 10.27 -2.16
C LEU A 328 17.32 10.16 -1.79
N TRP A 329 16.65 11.28 -1.50
CA TRP A 329 15.23 11.29 -1.19
C TRP A 329 14.38 10.69 -2.30
N ALA A 330 14.71 10.98 -3.56
CA ALA A 330 13.99 10.41 -4.70
C ALA A 330 14.01 8.86 -4.70
N TRP A 331 15.05 8.24 -4.13
CA TRP A 331 15.26 6.81 -4.13
C TRP A 331 14.72 6.09 -2.90
N THR A 332 14.28 6.80 -1.87
CA THR A 332 13.84 6.19 -0.59
C THR A 332 12.73 5.15 -0.79
N TYR A 333 11.73 5.43 -1.63
CA TYR A 333 10.66 4.49 -1.94
C TYR A 333 11.16 3.25 -2.71
N PHE A 334 12.02 3.46 -3.71
CA PHE A 334 12.62 2.35 -4.49
C PHE A 334 13.44 1.43 -3.60
N ILE A 335 14.32 1.99 -2.77
CA ILE A 335 15.15 1.23 -1.83
C ILE A 335 14.26 0.42 -0.88
N PHE A 336 13.21 1.04 -0.35
CA PHE A 336 12.25 0.35 0.52
C PHE A 336 11.55 -0.81 -0.20
N ILE A 337 10.98 -0.58 -1.38
CA ILE A 337 10.23 -1.58 -2.15
C ILE A 337 11.13 -2.76 -2.57
N VAL A 338 12.33 -2.47 -3.08
CA VAL A 338 13.27 -3.52 -3.49
C VAL A 338 13.72 -4.35 -2.29
N SER A 339 14.06 -3.71 -1.18
CA SER A 339 14.45 -4.40 0.05
C SER A 339 13.30 -5.25 0.60
N PHE A 340 12.09 -4.70 0.63
CA PHE A 340 10.90 -5.40 1.11
C PHE A 340 10.60 -6.65 0.28
N PHE A 341 10.53 -6.55 -1.05
CA PHE A 341 10.19 -7.68 -1.89
C PHE A 341 11.33 -8.69 -2.04
N THR A 342 12.59 -8.26 -1.96
CA THR A 342 13.73 -9.17 -1.90
C THR A 342 13.68 -10.04 -0.64
N THR A 343 13.31 -9.46 0.49
CA THR A 343 13.12 -10.21 1.74
C THR A 343 11.86 -11.07 1.67
N ARG A 344 10.74 -10.50 1.23
CA ARG A 344 9.43 -11.15 1.17
C ARG A 344 9.45 -12.41 0.31
N GLN A 345 10.11 -12.39 -0.86
CA GLN A 345 10.16 -13.55 -1.75
C GLN A 345 10.83 -14.77 -1.09
N ILE A 346 11.79 -14.58 -0.17
CA ILE A 346 12.43 -15.67 0.56
C ILE A 346 11.41 -16.36 1.48
N TYR A 347 10.60 -15.57 2.19
CA TYR A 347 9.54 -16.11 3.04
C TYR A 347 8.44 -16.80 2.23
N ASP A 348 8.02 -16.21 1.11
CA ASP A 348 6.99 -16.77 0.23
C ASP A 348 7.43 -18.11 -0.40
N GLU A 349 8.71 -18.25 -0.78
CA GLU A 349 9.27 -19.51 -1.28
C GLU A 349 9.18 -20.62 -0.22
N ARG A 350 9.56 -20.32 1.03
CA ARG A 350 9.46 -21.27 2.15
C ARG A 350 8.01 -21.63 2.45
N PHE A 351 7.16 -20.64 2.58
CA PHE A 351 5.72 -20.84 2.81
C PHE A 351 5.06 -21.67 1.70
N CYS A 352 5.42 -21.44 0.43
CA CYS A 352 4.90 -22.22 -0.68
C CYS A 352 5.41 -23.67 -0.68
N ALA A 353 6.68 -23.91 -0.32
CA ALA A 353 7.23 -25.25 -0.18
C ALA A 353 6.49 -26.05 0.92
N GLU A 354 6.22 -25.43 2.07
CA GLU A 354 5.42 -26.05 3.14
C GLU A 354 3.97 -26.30 2.70
N LYS A 355 3.35 -25.32 2.03
CA LYS A 355 1.95 -25.34 1.62
C LYS A 355 1.64 -26.37 0.54
N TYR A 356 2.51 -26.55 -0.44
CA TYR A 356 2.29 -27.40 -1.62
C TYR A 356 3.04 -28.73 -1.54
N GLY A 357 3.92 -28.88 -0.54
CA GLY A 357 4.87 -29.98 -0.40
C GLY A 357 6.17 -29.72 -1.17
N PRO A 358 7.33 -30.10 -0.60
CA PRO A 358 8.65 -29.78 -1.15
C PRO A 358 8.87 -30.34 -2.56
N GLU A 359 8.37 -31.53 -2.86
CA GLU A 359 8.50 -32.17 -4.17
C GLU A 359 7.73 -31.39 -5.26
N LYS A 360 6.49 -31.03 -5.00
CA LYS A 360 5.65 -30.26 -5.95
C LYS A 360 6.11 -28.84 -6.13
N TRP A 361 6.69 -28.26 -5.07
CA TRP A 361 7.30 -26.96 -5.18
C TRP A 361 8.60 -27.00 -5.99
N ALA A 362 9.42 -28.04 -5.85
CA ALA A 362 10.61 -28.27 -6.68
C ALA A 362 10.24 -28.45 -8.16
N GLU A 363 9.20 -29.25 -8.47
CA GLU A 363 8.66 -29.40 -9.85
C GLU A 363 8.26 -28.05 -10.45
N TYR A 364 7.63 -27.16 -9.66
CA TYR A 364 7.30 -25.81 -10.09
C TYR A 364 8.54 -24.96 -10.33
N GLN A 365 9.55 -25.03 -9.45
CA GLN A 365 10.82 -24.31 -9.60
C GLN A 365 11.61 -24.73 -10.83
N GLU A 366 11.60 -26.02 -11.19
CA GLU A 366 12.20 -26.52 -12.43
C GLU A 366 11.50 -25.97 -13.67
N ARG A 367 10.19 -25.89 -13.64
CA ARG A 367 9.37 -25.38 -14.73
C ARG A 367 9.44 -23.85 -14.86
N VAL A 368 9.45 -23.12 -13.75
CA VAL A 368 9.51 -21.67 -13.67
C VAL A 368 10.79 -21.27 -12.95
N LYS A 369 11.88 -21.22 -13.72
CA LYS A 369 13.24 -21.09 -13.18
C LYS A 369 13.50 -19.77 -12.47
N TYR A 370 12.97 -18.67 -13.02
CA TYR A 370 13.26 -17.33 -12.52
C TYR A 370 12.40 -16.98 -11.30
N ARG A 371 13.00 -16.31 -10.34
CA ARG A 371 12.27 -15.82 -9.16
C ARG A 371 11.53 -14.54 -9.45
N ILE A 372 12.23 -13.49 -9.89
CA ILE A 372 11.69 -12.14 -10.14
C ILE A 372 12.03 -11.68 -11.56
N PHE A 373 13.32 -11.69 -11.92
CA PHE A 373 13.82 -11.17 -13.20
C PHE A 373 14.04 -12.29 -14.21
N PRO A 374 13.23 -12.37 -15.28
CA PRO A 374 13.42 -13.37 -16.33
C PRO A 374 14.82 -13.27 -16.96
N GLY A 375 15.53 -14.38 -17.04
CA GLY A 375 16.88 -14.46 -17.60
C GLY A 375 18.01 -14.13 -16.62
N ILE A 376 17.72 -13.61 -15.41
CA ILE A 376 18.74 -13.17 -14.47
C ILE A 376 18.59 -13.85 -13.10
N TYR A 377 17.45 -13.77 -12.48
CA TYR A 377 17.21 -14.20 -11.10
C TYR A 377 15.85 -14.86 -10.88
#